data_59433c8aa8d75f087db6e2efd55c857c
#
_entry.id   59433c8aa8d75f087db6e2efd55c857c
#
_cell.length_a   1.000
_cell.length_b   1.000
_cell.length_c   1.000
_cell.angle_alpha   90.00
_cell.angle_beta   90.00
_cell.angle_gamma   90.00
#
_symmetry.space_group_name_H-M   'P 1'
#
loop_
_entity.id
_entity.type
_entity.pdbx_description
1 polymer ?
#
loop_
_entity_poly.entity_id
_entity_poly.type
_entity_poly.pdbx_seq_one_letter_code
_entity_poly.pdbx_strand_id
1 'polypeptide(L)'
;MNAMIVLLGGLAILVIGYVLYGGWLAKQWGVDPSRPTPAQEMHDGVDYVPTKPYILLGHHFSSIAGAGPINGPIQAAVFGWVPVLLWVLIGGIFFGAVHDFGALFASLRHKGQTIATVIAENIDDTAKKLFCIFAYLTLVLVVAAFASIVANTFAVNLANATEASNLANQRTAMISVLFIVVAIVYGLATRGREIPTAANITIAIAIIVVLVAVGYNFPLISLDYTTWMILLGVYIMVAAVAPVWILLQPRDFLSSFLLYGMIALSLIGIVGASITGDASNLQIPAFTDFYATNAAVDANGNAIIDPATGKAVMNKAAASGFLFPALFITIACGAISGFHSLVASGTTSKQLDNEKNARPIAYGGMLIECLLAIISLCAVGFVWTKYCAGGYASPTAVFAGGLSQMLACIPGLENIEGIAYTLLILAVSAFCLTSLDTATRLGRYMFQELWVPAGKSMDEATGARKVLTNPYVATLITVVLGVGLGMTGYTIIWPLFGAANQLLAALALLAVCAWLGNAGRNNKMFYIPMVFMLVVTLTSLVMTLQAKCTALMAGTGDPFAAGVQAVLAAVLFVLAVVLAVKGAKTIFGKKKAAAE
;
A
#
# COMPACT_ATOMS: atom_id res chain seq x y z
N MET A 1 -2.37 -25.27 13.83
CA MET A 1 -1.85 -24.08 14.56
C MET A 1 -3.01 -23.16 14.89
N ASN A 2 -3.16 -22.76 16.14
CA ASN A 2 -4.30 -21.89 16.54
C ASN A 2 -4.08 -20.46 16.01
N ALA A 3 -5.11 -19.89 15.37
CA ALA A 3 -5.07 -18.54 14.78
C ALA A 3 -4.78 -17.45 15.84
N MET A 4 -5.33 -17.59 17.04
CA MET A 4 -5.08 -16.67 18.15
C MET A 4 -3.60 -16.67 18.58
N ILE A 5 -2.92 -17.81 18.56
CA ILE A 5 -1.49 -17.89 18.89
C ILE A 5 -0.66 -17.17 17.84
N VAL A 6 -0.96 -17.32 16.56
CA VAL A 6 -0.29 -16.60 15.48
C VAL A 6 -0.49 -15.10 15.63
N LEU A 7 -1.73 -14.68 15.88
CA LEU A 7 -2.09 -13.28 16.04
C LEU A 7 -1.43 -12.64 17.26
N LEU A 8 -1.64 -13.22 18.45
CA LEU A 8 -1.14 -12.64 19.71
C LEU A 8 0.38 -12.76 19.83
N GLY A 9 0.98 -13.87 19.37
CA GLY A 9 2.42 -14.03 19.29
C GLY A 9 3.06 -13.03 18.34
N GLY A 10 2.47 -12.85 17.15
CA GLY A 10 2.91 -11.83 16.19
C GLY A 10 2.79 -10.41 16.75
N LEU A 11 1.64 -10.07 17.34
CA LEU A 11 1.42 -8.76 17.98
C LEU A 11 2.45 -8.50 19.08
N ALA A 12 2.72 -9.48 19.96
CA ALA A 12 3.72 -9.34 21.01
C ALA A 12 5.12 -9.05 20.46
N ILE A 13 5.53 -9.75 19.39
CA ILE A 13 6.82 -9.52 18.72
C ILE A 13 6.87 -8.12 18.10
N LEU A 14 5.79 -7.66 17.43
CA LEU A 14 5.71 -6.32 16.88
C LEU A 14 5.82 -5.23 17.97
N VAL A 15 5.14 -5.41 19.10
CA VAL A 15 5.22 -4.48 20.24
C VAL A 15 6.64 -4.45 20.83
N ILE A 16 7.28 -5.60 20.99
CA ILE A 16 8.69 -5.69 21.44
C ILE A 16 9.60 -4.94 20.43
N GLY A 17 9.41 -5.16 19.14
CA GLY A 17 10.13 -4.45 18.08
C GLY A 17 9.95 -2.93 18.15
N TYR A 18 8.72 -2.46 18.39
CA TYR A 18 8.42 -1.04 18.58
C TYR A 18 9.13 -0.44 19.78
N VAL A 19 9.03 -1.09 20.92
CA VAL A 19 9.58 -0.56 22.18
C VAL A 19 11.10 -0.59 22.16
N LEU A 20 11.70 -1.74 21.84
CA LEU A 20 13.15 -1.93 21.95
C LEU A 20 13.88 -1.35 20.73
N TYR A 21 13.58 -1.86 19.54
CA TYR A 21 14.34 -1.49 18.35
C TYR A 21 13.96 -0.10 17.83
N GLY A 22 12.68 0.22 17.74
CA GLY A 22 12.22 1.57 17.37
C GLY A 22 12.66 2.64 18.39
N GLY A 23 12.68 2.30 19.68
CA GLY A 23 13.22 3.17 20.73
C GLY A 23 14.72 3.40 20.60
N TRP A 24 15.48 2.35 20.29
CA TRP A 24 16.91 2.44 20.02
C TRP A 24 17.22 3.30 18.79
N LEU A 25 16.48 3.12 17.66
CA LEU A 25 16.64 3.92 16.46
C LEU A 25 16.42 5.41 16.72
N ALA A 26 15.34 5.78 17.44
CA ALA A 26 15.06 7.17 17.77
C ALA A 26 16.21 7.84 18.54
N LYS A 27 16.84 7.11 19.47
CA LYS A 27 18.03 7.58 20.19
C LYS A 27 19.26 7.70 19.29
N GLN A 28 19.51 6.71 18.43
CA GLN A 28 20.65 6.71 17.50
C GLN A 28 20.59 7.87 16.49
N TRP A 29 19.40 8.22 16.02
CA TRP A 29 19.22 9.29 15.03
C TRP A 29 19.10 10.67 15.69
N GLY A 30 18.93 10.75 17.01
CA GLY A 30 18.88 12.00 17.76
C GLY A 30 17.56 12.74 17.51
N VAL A 31 16.43 12.05 17.72
CA VAL A 31 15.10 12.68 17.77
C VAL A 31 15.07 13.68 18.92
N ASP A 32 14.75 14.93 18.60
CA ASP A 32 14.76 16.03 19.54
C ASP A 32 13.36 16.70 19.63
N PRO A 33 12.63 16.48 20.75
CA PRO A 33 11.31 17.09 20.93
C PRO A 33 11.31 18.61 21.05
N SER A 34 12.46 19.22 21.32
CA SER A 34 12.59 20.69 21.46
C SER A 34 12.77 21.39 20.11
N ARG A 35 13.13 20.63 19.07
CA ARG A 35 13.35 21.17 17.73
C ARG A 35 12.01 21.45 17.04
N PRO A 36 11.80 22.66 16.51
CA PRO A 36 10.61 22.96 15.72
C PRO A 36 10.59 22.12 14.45
N THR A 37 9.40 21.70 14.04
CA THR A 37 9.20 20.91 12.83
C THR A 37 8.97 21.80 11.60
N PRO A 38 9.18 21.29 10.38
CA PRO A 38 8.85 22.04 9.17
C PRO A 38 7.40 22.53 9.13
N ALA A 39 6.47 21.76 9.70
CA ALA A 39 5.06 22.15 9.83
C ALA A 39 4.86 23.45 10.61
N GLN A 40 5.72 23.69 11.60
CA GLN A 40 5.69 24.92 12.44
C GLN A 40 6.47 26.07 11.79
N GLU A 41 7.70 25.79 11.29
CA GLU A 41 8.59 26.82 10.73
C GLU A 41 8.09 27.37 9.39
N MET A 42 7.46 26.53 8.57
CA MET A 42 7.04 26.85 7.20
C MET A 42 5.52 26.85 7.03
N HIS A 43 4.79 27.11 8.12
CA HIS A 43 3.32 27.07 8.12
C HIS A 43 2.74 27.98 7.03
N ASP A 44 2.07 27.39 6.03
CA ASP A 44 1.46 28.07 4.89
C ASP A 44 -0.08 27.93 4.86
N GLY A 45 -0.64 27.11 5.75
CA GLY A 45 -2.08 26.83 5.80
C GLY A 45 -2.61 25.96 4.64
N VAL A 46 -1.73 25.43 3.81
CA VAL A 46 -2.07 24.61 2.62
C VAL A 46 -1.45 23.22 2.71
N ASP A 47 -0.13 23.13 2.69
CA ASP A 47 0.64 21.88 2.76
C ASP A 47 1.32 21.72 4.13
N TYR A 48 1.89 22.81 4.66
CA TYR A 48 2.57 22.84 5.95
C TYR A 48 1.60 23.28 7.06
N VAL A 49 0.93 22.29 7.68
CA VAL A 49 -0.09 22.53 8.70
C VAL A 49 0.15 21.60 9.89
N PRO A 50 0.57 22.11 11.07
CA PRO A 50 0.73 21.28 12.26
C PRO A 50 -0.57 20.58 12.61
N THR A 51 -0.54 19.24 12.63
CA THR A 51 -1.71 18.40 12.82
C THR A 51 -1.58 17.59 14.10
N LYS A 52 -2.68 17.43 14.86
CA LYS A 52 -2.70 16.63 16.09
C LYS A 52 -2.25 15.19 15.79
N PRO A 53 -1.41 14.56 16.65
CA PRO A 53 -0.76 13.27 16.35
C PRO A 53 -1.72 12.15 15.99
N TYR A 54 -2.88 12.04 16.67
CA TYR A 54 -3.86 10.99 16.39
C TYR A 54 -4.57 11.17 15.04
N ILE A 55 -4.76 12.42 14.58
CA ILE A 55 -5.31 12.71 13.25
C ILE A 55 -4.25 12.40 12.19
N LEU A 56 -3.00 12.81 12.44
CA LEU A 56 -1.90 12.56 11.53
C LEU A 56 -1.57 11.07 11.40
N LEU A 57 -1.65 10.30 12.51
CA LEU A 57 -1.53 8.84 12.46
C LEU A 57 -2.63 8.21 11.60
N GLY A 58 -3.88 8.65 11.77
CA GLY A 58 -5.00 8.19 10.95
C GLY A 58 -4.81 8.50 9.47
N HIS A 59 -4.42 9.73 9.14
CA HIS A 59 -4.13 10.15 7.76
C HIS A 59 -2.94 9.38 7.17
N HIS A 60 -1.83 9.29 7.89
CA HIS A 60 -0.64 8.56 7.44
C HIS A 60 -0.95 7.09 7.20
N PHE A 61 -1.58 6.44 8.19
CA PHE A 61 -1.91 5.01 8.12
C PHE A 61 -2.93 4.71 7.00
N SER A 62 -3.98 5.51 6.84
CA SER A 62 -4.93 5.35 5.73
C SER A 62 -4.28 5.55 4.35
N SER A 63 -3.23 6.38 4.27
CA SER A 63 -2.50 6.61 3.02
C SER A 63 -1.54 5.48 2.66
N ILE A 64 -0.88 4.86 3.65
CA ILE A 64 0.09 3.77 3.44
C ILE A 64 -0.59 2.40 3.34
N ALA A 65 -1.58 2.12 4.19
CA ALA A 65 -2.28 0.84 4.27
C ALA A 65 -3.26 0.65 3.10
N GLY A 66 -2.73 0.39 1.91
CA GLY A 66 -3.54 0.00 0.76
C GLY A 66 -3.95 -1.48 0.79
N ALA A 67 -4.19 -2.08 -0.37
CA ALA A 67 -4.49 -3.51 -0.50
C ALA A 67 -3.28 -4.42 -0.24
N GLY A 68 -2.06 -3.86 -0.17
CA GLY A 68 -0.82 -4.62 -0.07
C GLY A 68 -0.74 -5.56 1.13
N PRO A 69 -0.95 -5.08 2.37
CA PRO A 69 -0.89 -5.92 3.59
C PRO A 69 -2.02 -6.96 3.65
N ILE A 70 -3.06 -6.81 2.84
CA ILE A 70 -4.15 -7.79 2.74
C ILE A 70 -3.86 -8.80 1.63
N ASN A 71 -3.68 -8.32 0.41
CA ASN A 71 -3.56 -9.17 -0.76
C ASN A 71 -2.21 -9.92 -0.81
N GLY A 72 -1.14 -9.30 -0.33
CA GLY A 72 0.20 -9.89 -0.35
C GLY A 72 0.31 -11.19 0.46
N PRO A 73 0.03 -11.19 1.76
CA PRO A 73 0.08 -12.39 2.59
C PRO A 73 -0.85 -13.50 2.11
N ILE A 74 -2.05 -13.15 1.61
CA ILE A 74 -3.01 -14.12 1.06
C ILE A 74 -2.45 -14.80 -0.18
N GLN A 75 -1.90 -14.04 -1.13
CA GLN A 75 -1.30 -14.62 -2.33
C GLN A 75 -0.06 -15.45 -1.99
N ALA A 76 0.77 -14.99 -1.06
CA ALA A 76 2.00 -15.68 -0.66
C ALA A 76 1.75 -16.90 0.26
N ALA A 77 0.53 -17.07 0.76
CA ALA A 77 0.14 -18.20 1.62
C ALA A 77 0.40 -19.57 0.97
N VAL A 78 0.49 -19.63 -0.35
CA VAL A 78 0.86 -20.86 -1.09
C VAL A 78 2.22 -21.43 -0.68
N PHE A 79 3.10 -20.64 -0.05
CA PHE A 79 4.38 -21.11 0.50
C PHE A 79 4.27 -21.63 1.94
N GLY A 80 3.09 -21.56 2.55
CA GLY A 80 2.83 -21.90 3.95
C GLY A 80 2.84 -20.69 4.89
N TRP A 81 2.28 -20.87 6.12
CA TRP A 81 2.14 -19.76 7.06
C TRP A 81 3.47 -19.30 7.69
N VAL A 82 4.44 -20.22 7.87
CA VAL A 82 5.74 -19.88 8.52
C VAL A 82 6.56 -18.89 7.67
N PRO A 83 6.82 -19.12 6.38
CA PRO A 83 7.56 -18.17 5.56
C PRO A 83 6.90 -16.80 5.51
N VAL A 84 5.57 -16.77 5.37
CA VAL A 84 4.79 -15.52 5.34
C VAL A 84 4.93 -14.76 6.66
N LEU A 85 4.68 -15.41 7.80
CA LEU A 85 4.77 -14.80 9.12
C LEU A 85 6.18 -14.28 9.43
N LEU A 86 7.21 -15.09 9.12
CA LEU A 86 8.60 -14.69 9.35
C LEU A 86 8.96 -13.44 8.54
N TRP A 87 8.55 -13.39 7.25
CA TRP A 87 8.83 -12.21 6.44
C TRP A 87 8.06 -10.97 6.92
N VAL A 88 6.80 -11.11 7.32
CA VAL A 88 6.03 -10.00 7.89
C VAL A 88 6.68 -9.46 9.16
N LEU A 89 7.13 -10.33 10.07
CA LEU A 89 7.72 -9.91 11.34
C LEU A 89 9.14 -9.34 11.17
N ILE A 90 10.03 -10.06 10.49
CA ILE A 90 11.43 -9.64 10.30
C ILE A 90 11.49 -8.46 9.35
N GLY A 91 10.81 -8.56 8.19
CA GLY A 91 10.74 -7.51 7.19
C GLY A 91 10.08 -6.25 7.75
N GLY A 92 8.98 -6.40 8.49
CA GLY A 92 8.27 -5.27 9.09
C GLY A 92 9.11 -4.51 10.13
N ILE A 93 9.72 -5.21 11.08
CA ILE A 93 10.48 -4.59 12.18
C ILE A 93 11.80 -3.99 11.70
N PHE A 94 12.60 -4.77 10.93
CA PHE A 94 13.98 -4.41 10.61
C PHE A 94 14.17 -3.77 9.24
N PHE A 95 13.16 -3.83 8.36
CA PHE A 95 13.20 -3.27 7.01
C PHE A 95 12.16 -2.17 6.85
N GLY A 96 10.86 -2.49 6.88
CA GLY A 96 9.79 -1.55 6.58
C GLY A 96 9.67 -0.42 7.59
N ALA A 97 9.61 -0.71 8.88
CA ALA A 97 9.49 0.32 9.90
C ALA A 97 10.75 1.21 10.00
N VAL A 98 11.95 0.63 9.75
CA VAL A 98 13.20 1.39 9.62
C VAL A 98 13.18 2.31 8.40
N HIS A 99 12.67 1.81 7.28
CA HIS A 99 12.50 2.56 6.05
C HIS A 99 11.56 3.76 6.25
N ASP A 100 10.37 3.53 6.79
CA ASP A 100 9.33 4.55 6.93
C ASP A 100 9.74 5.63 7.93
N PHE A 101 10.27 5.24 9.09
CA PHE A 101 10.80 6.17 10.07
C PHE A 101 12.01 6.94 9.54
N GLY A 102 12.92 6.27 8.83
CA GLY A 102 14.08 6.88 8.20
C GLY A 102 13.69 7.92 7.14
N ALA A 103 12.74 7.59 6.27
CA ALA A 103 12.27 8.49 5.23
C ALA A 103 11.57 9.73 5.83
N LEU A 104 10.69 9.54 6.83
CA LEU A 104 10.06 10.66 7.54
C LEU A 104 11.11 11.54 8.22
N PHE A 105 12.02 10.93 8.96
CA PHE A 105 13.04 11.67 9.72
C PHE A 105 14.02 12.42 8.82
N ALA A 106 14.45 11.81 7.70
CA ALA A 106 15.25 12.49 6.70
C ALA A 106 14.53 13.71 6.13
N SER A 107 13.25 13.58 5.78
CA SER A 107 12.45 14.68 5.28
C SER A 107 12.30 15.83 6.30
N LEU A 108 12.07 15.51 7.58
CA LEU A 108 12.03 16.52 8.65
C LEU A 108 13.33 17.34 8.72
N ARG A 109 14.48 16.70 8.56
CA ARG A 109 15.80 17.35 8.56
C ARG A 109 16.10 18.12 7.27
N HIS A 110 15.33 17.89 6.20
CA HIS A 110 15.39 18.59 4.91
C HIS A 110 14.13 19.47 4.70
N LYS A 111 13.66 20.15 5.73
CA LYS A 111 12.54 21.14 5.67
C LYS A 111 11.25 20.55 5.09
N GLY A 112 10.93 19.29 5.37
CA GLY A 112 9.74 18.61 4.84
C GLY A 112 9.79 18.31 3.34
N GLN A 113 10.98 18.33 2.73
CA GLN A 113 11.17 18.05 1.31
C GLN A 113 11.07 16.56 1.01
N THR A 114 10.79 16.23 -0.27
CA THR A 114 10.66 14.84 -0.73
C THR A 114 11.97 14.07 -0.64
N ILE A 115 11.88 12.74 -0.60
CA ILE A 115 13.05 11.86 -0.63
C ILE A 115 13.92 12.08 -1.89
N ALA A 116 13.33 12.59 -2.99
CA ALA A 116 14.06 12.96 -4.19
C ALA A 116 15.02 14.15 -3.93
N THR A 117 14.61 15.11 -3.13
CA THR A 117 15.47 16.22 -2.70
C THR A 117 16.58 15.73 -1.77
N VAL A 118 16.27 14.82 -0.84
CA VAL A 118 17.29 14.17 0.01
C VAL A 118 18.36 13.49 -0.85
N ILE A 119 17.97 12.83 -1.95
CA ILE A 119 18.89 12.23 -2.91
C ILE A 119 19.76 13.30 -3.61
N ALA A 120 19.14 14.41 -4.04
CA ALA A 120 19.89 15.49 -4.70
C ALA A 120 20.99 16.05 -3.80
N GLU A 121 20.65 16.37 -2.55
CA GLU A 121 21.57 17.00 -1.60
C GLU A 121 22.67 16.04 -1.09
N ASN A 122 22.39 14.73 -1.06
CA ASN A 122 23.32 13.76 -0.50
C ASN A 122 24.04 12.88 -1.52
N ILE A 123 23.55 12.79 -2.77
CA ILE A 123 24.18 12.02 -3.85
C ILE A 123 24.55 12.95 -5.01
N ASP A 124 23.61 13.27 -5.91
CA ASP A 124 23.75 14.26 -6.98
C ASP A 124 22.42 14.54 -7.70
N ASP A 125 22.36 15.63 -8.48
CA ASP A 125 21.16 16.03 -9.25
C ASP A 125 20.76 15.02 -10.34
N THR A 126 21.72 14.28 -10.90
CA THR A 126 21.41 13.22 -11.89
C THR A 126 20.68 12.07 -11.20
N ALA A 127 21.13 11.69 -10.00
CA ALA A 127 20.45 10.67 -9.20
C ALA A 127 19.01 11.12 -8.84
N LYS A 128 18.79 12.41 -8.50
CA LYS A 128 17.45 12.97 -8.30
C LYS A 128 16.56 12.75 -9.52
N LYS A 129 17.01 13.13 -10.72
CA LYS A 129 16.22 12.99 -11.94
C LYS A 129 15.90 11.53 -12.25
N LEU A 130 16.87 10.63 -12.13
CA LEU A 130 16.66 9.20 -12.33
C LEU A 130 15.69 8.62 -11.29
N PHE A 131 15.80 9.07 -10.04
CA PHE A 131 14.87 8.67 -8.99
C PHE A 131 13.45 9.19 -9.26
N CYS A 132 13.29 10.45 -9.69
CA CYS A 132 11.96 10.99 -10.05
C CYS A 132 11.31 10.19 -11.19
N ILE A 133 12.07 9.80 -12.23
CA ILE A 133 11.57 8.95 -13.31
C ILE A 133 11.14 7.60 -12.74
N PHE A 134 11.98 6.97 -11.92
CA PHE A 134 11.71 5.69 -11.30
C PHE A 134 10.45 5.75 -10.42
N ALA A 135 10.38 6.74 -9.53
CA ALA A 135 9.26 6.95 -8.62
C ALA A 135 7.96 7.25 -9.38
N TYR A 136 8.03 8.03 -10.45
CA TYR A 136 6.87 8.31 -11.31
C TYR A 136 6.32 7.04 -11.96
N LEU A 137 7.18 6.22 -12.58
CA LEU A 137 6.77 4.95 -13.18
C LEU A 137 6.17 4.00 -12.12
N THR A 138 6.76 3.95 -10.93
CA THR A 138 6.21 3.16 -9.82
C THR A 138 4.85 3.69 -9.39
N LEU A 139 4.65 5.01 -9.30
CA LEU A 139 3.35 5.61 -8.95
C LEU A 139 2.29 5.36 -10.02
N VAL A 140 2.63 5.33 -11.30
CA VAL A 140 1.72 4.91 -12.37
C VAL A 140 1.26 3.46 -12.16
N LEU A 141 2.17 2.56 -11.77
CA LEU A 141 1.82 1.17 -11.42
C LEU A 141 0.94 1.09 -10.15
N VAL A 142 1.18 1.95 -9.15
CA VAL A 142 0.32 2.06 -7.95
C VAL A 142 -1.09 2.49 -8.33
N VAL A 143 -1.22 3.54 -9.15
CA VAL A 143 -2.51 4.03 -9.66
C VAL A 143 -3.24 2.93 -10.43
N ALA A 144 -2.53 2.23 -11.34
CA ALA A 144 -3.08 1.14 -12.11
C ALA A 144 -3.61 -0.01 -11.24
N ALA A 145 -2.80 -0.47 -10.28
CA ALA A 145 -3.16 -1.57 -9.40
C ALA A 145 -4.34 -1.22 -8.49
N PHE A 146 -4.32 -0.06 -7.84
CA PHE A 146 -5.37 0.32 -6.89
C PHE A 146 -6.66 0.73 -7.56
N ALA A 147 -6.62 1.41 -8.72
CA ALA A 147 -7.82 1.68 -9.51
C ALA A 147 -8.50 0.36 -9.93
N SER A 148 -7.71 -0.61 -10.40
CA SER A 148 -8.22 -1.93 -10.75
C SER A 148 -8.82 -2.70 -9.57
N ILE A 149 -8.19 -2.64 -8.38
CA ILE A 149 -8.73 -3.30 -7.17
C ILE A 149 -10.05 -2.64 -6.76
N VAL A 150 -10.11 -1.31 -6.69
CA VAL A 150 -11.34 -0.58 -6.34
C VAL A 150 -12.46 -0.89 -7.35
N ALA A 151 -12.17 -0.85 -8.65
CA ALA A 151 -13.13 -1.20 -9.69
C ALA A 151 -13.68 -2.63 -9.51
N ASN A 152 -12.82 -3.59 -9.16
CA ASN A 152 -13.25 -4.97 -8.89
C ASN A 152 -14.14 -5.11 -7.65
N THR A 153 -13.99 -4.25 -6.64
CA THR A 153 -14.86 -4.26 -5.45
C THR A 153 -16.21 -3.58 -5.69
N PHE A 154 -16.36 -2.84 -6.78
CA PHE A 154 -17.58 -2.13 -7.16
C PHE A 154 -18.34 -2.79 -8.31
N ALA A 155 -17.62 -3.44 -9.21
CA ALA A 155 -18.16 -3.95 -10.45
C ALA A 155 -19.12 -5.13 -10.26
N VAL A 156 -20.18 -5.12 -11.04
CA VAL A 156 -21.10 -6.25 -11.19
C VAL A 156 -20.69 -7.04 -12.44
N ASN A 157 -20.52 -8.34 -12.25
CA ASN A 157 -20.23 -9.26 -13.36
C ASN A 157 -21.39 -10.24 -13.50
N LEU A 158 -22.27 -9.99 -14.44
CA LEU A 158 -23.47 -10.80 -14.67
C LEU A 158 -23.16 -12.21 -15.22
N ALA A 159 -21.98 -12.39 -15.81
CA ALA A 159 -21.65 -13.66 -16.48
C ALA A 159 -20.99 -14.71 -15.56
N ASN A 160 -20.24 -14.30 -14.55
CA ASN A 160 -19.33 -15.19 -13.81
C ASN A 160 -19.37 -15.04 -12.27
N ALA A 161 -20.22 -14.18 -11.71
CA ALA A 161 -20.31 -13.97 -10.27
C ALA A 161 -21.63 -14.45 -9.70
N THR A 162 -21.59 -14.90 -8.44
CA THR A 162 -22.84 -15.24 -7.71
C THR A 162 -23.66 -13.98 -7.45
N GLU A 163 -24.97 -14.12 -7.34
CA GLU A 163 -25.87 -13.00 -7.02
C GLU A 163 -25.48 -12.31 -5.70
N ALA A 164 -25.09 -13.08 -4.71
CA ALA A 164 -24.60 -12.56 -3.42
C ALA A 164 -23.33 -11.71 -3.55
N SER A 165 -22.38 -12.11 -4.42
CA SER A 165 -21.16 -11.35 -4.69
C SER A 165 -21.46 -10.03 -5.40
N ASN A 166 -22.34 -10.07 -6.41
CA ASN A 166 -22.77 -8.87 -7.12
C ASN A 166 -23.50 -7.89 -6.20
N LEU A 167 -24.36 -8.38 -5.31
CA LEU A 167 -25.05 -7.56 -4.32
C LEU A 167 -24.08 -6.90 -3.33
N ALA A 168 -23.07 -7.64 -2.87
CA ALA A 168 -22.04 -7.08 -1.99
C ALA A 168 -21.23 -5.96 -2.68
N ASN A 169 -20.90 -6.13 -3.97
CA ASN A 169 -20.20 -5.11 -4.76
C ASN A 169 -21.09 -3.87 -4.97
N GLN A 170 -22.36 -4.03 -5.28
CA GLN A 170 -23.33 -2.91 -5.40
C GLN A 170 -23.44 -2.13 -4.09
N ARG A 171 -23.54 -2.82 -2.95
CA ARG A 171 -23.56 -2.20 -1.61
C ARG A 171 -22.29 -1.41 -1.35
N THR A 172 -21.12 -2.00 -1.63
CA THR A 172 -19.82 -1.35 -1.46
C THR A 172 -19.70 -0.11 -2.34
N ALA A 173 -20.09 -0.19 -3.61
CA ALA A 173 -20.11 0.93 -4.53
C ALA A 173 -21.01 2.07 -4.04
N MET A 174 -22.25 1.74 -3.65
CA MET A 174 -23.22 2.72 -3.17
C MET A 174 -22.73 3.44 -1.91
N ILE A 175 -22.21 2.70 -0.92
CA ILE A 175 -21.68 3.28 0.33
C ILE A 175 -20.48 4.16 0.01
N SER A 176 -19.56 3.73 -0.87
CA SER A 176 -18.34 4.48 -1.21
C SER A 176 -18.64 5.80 -1.94
N VAL A 177 -19.60 5.80 -2.86
CA VAL A 177 -20.03 7.03 -3.55
C VAL A 177 -20.69 8.01 -2.57
N LEU A 178 -21.60 7.53 -1.73
CA LEU A 178 -22.21 8.35 -0.67
C LEU A 178 -21.15 8.90 0.28
N PHE A 179 -20.14 8.09 0.63
CA PHE A 179 -19.06 8.47 1.51
C PHE A 179 -18.24 9.64 0.96
N ILE A 180 -17.93 9.66 -0.33
CA ILE A 180 -17.22 10.76 -0.99
C ILE A 180 -18.03 12.06 -0.89
N VAL A 181 -19.33 12.01 -1.22
CA VAL A 181 -20.21 13.18 -1.18
C VAL A 181 -20.32 13.73 0.25
N VAL A 182 -20.58 12.85 1.22
CA VAL A 182 -20.74 13.26 2.61
C VAL A 182 -19.43 13.76 3.22
N ALA A 183 -18.28 13.19 2.83
CA ALA A 183 -16.97 13.69 3.26
C ALA A 183 -16.72 15.14 2.81
N ILE A 184 -17.10 15.50 1.59
CA ILE A 184 -17.02 16.89 1.10
C ILE A 184 -17.93 17.81 1.93
N VAL A 185 -19.19 17.43 2.14
CA VAL A 185 -20.15 18.19 2.96
C VAL A 185 -19.65 18.37 4.39
N TYR A 186 -19.14 17.28 4.99
CA TYR A 186 -18.55 17.29 6.33
C TYR A 186 -17.33 18.22 6.41
N GLY A 187 -16.41 18.15 5.43
CA GLY A 187 -15.24 19.04 5.37
C GLY A 187 -15.62 20.52 5.28
N LEU A 188 -16.61 20.85 4.44
CA LEU A 188 -17.13 22.21 4.32
C LEU A 188 -17.84 22.67 5.60
N ALA A 189 -18.62 21.81 6.25
CA ALA A 189 -19.38 22.13 7.46
C ALA A 189 -18.48 22.30 8.69
N THR A 190 -17.35 21.61 8.77
CA THR A 190 -16.41 21.65 9.90
C THR A 190 -15.32 22.70 9.76
N ARG A 191 -15.16 23.25 8.57
CA ARG A 191 -14.12 24.24 8.26
C ARG A 191 -14.25 25.50 9.16
N GLY A 192 -13.13 25.86 9.81
CA GLY A 192 -13.07 27.06 10.67
C GLY A 192 -13.83 26.93 11.99
N ARG A 193 -14.33 25.74 12.33
CA ARG A 193 -15.04 25.49 13.59
C ARG A 193 -14.16 24.66 14.54
N GLU A 194 -14.03 25.11 15.77
CA GLU A 194 -13.41 24.32 16.84
C GLU A 194 -14.43 23.33 17.42
N ILE A 195 -14.47 22.12 16.85
CA ILE A 195 -15.33 21.04 17.35
C ILE A 195 -14.55 20.26 18.43
N PRO A 196 -15.12 20.04 19.63
CA PRO A 196 -14.51 19.17 20.62
C PRO A 196 -14.24 17.77 20.05
N THR A 197 -13.06 17.19 20.34
CA THR A 197 -12.61 15.92 19.76
C THR A 197 -13.65 14.81 19.93
N ALA A 198 -14.26 14.67 21.13
CA ALA A 198 -15.28 13.64 21.38
C ALA A 198 -16.51 13.82 20.49
N ALA A 199 -17.01 15.07 20.34
CA ALA A 199 -18.15 15.36 19.47
C ALA A 199 -17.81 15.06 18.01
N ASN A 200 -16.61 15.41 17.56
CA ASN A 200 -16.13 15.15 16.21
C ASN A 200 -16.09 13.64 15.87
N ILE A 201 -15.57 12.83 16.80
CA ILE A 201 -15.54 11.37 16.70
C ILE A 201 -16.98 10.80 16.66
N THR A 202 -17.86 11.26 17.54
CA THR A 202 -19.26 10.79 17.60
C THR A 202 -20.00 11.10 16.29
N ILE A 203 -19.83 12.31 15.76
CA ILE A 203 -20.40 12.72 14.46
C ILE A 203 -19.88 11.81 13.33
N ALA A 204 -18.56 11.57 13.29
CA ALA A 204 -17.95 10.71 12.28
C ALA A 204 -18.51 9.28 12.31
N ILE A 205 -18.61 8.67 13.49
CA ILE A 205 -19.19 7.33 13.67
C ILE A 205 -20.68 7.32 13.26
N ALA A 206 -21.46 8.33 13.67
CA ALA A 206 -22.88 8.43 13.30
C ALA A 206 -23.04 8.53 11.76
N ILE A 207 -22.23 9.34 11.10
CA ILE A 207 -22.19 9.45 9.63
C ILE A 207 -21.94 8.09 9.00
N ILE A 208 -20.91 7.36 9.44
CA ILE A 208 -20.57 6.05 8.89
C ILE A 208 -21.71 5.05 9.06
N VAL A 209 -22.32 4.99 10.26
CA VAL A 209 -23.45 4.08 10.52
C VAL A 209 -24.63 4.38 9.60
N VAL A 210 -24.97 5.65 9.40
CA VAL A 210 -26.05 6.07 8.49
C VAL A 210 -25.71 5.70 7.04
N LEU A 211 -24.50 5.98 6.59
CA LEU A 211 -24.07 5.68 5.21
C LEU A 211 -24.10 4.18 4.93
N VAL A 212 -23.62 3.37 5.88
CA VAL A 212 -23.67 1.91 5.78
C VAL A 212 -25.12 1.44 5.75
N ALA A 213 -25.98 1.91 6.65
CA ALA A 213 -27.39 1.54 6.68
C ALA A 213 -28.11 1.89 5.36
N VAL A 214 -27.89 3.09 4.83
CA VAL A 214 -28.50 3.51 3.55
C VAL A 214 -27.98 2.68 2.39
N GLY A 215 -26.67 2.58 2.21
CA GLY A 215 -26.11 1.88 1.04
C GLY A 215 -26.28 0.37 1.09
N TYR A 216 -26.38 -0.23 2.30
CA TYR A 216 -26.67 -1.66 2.47
C TYR A 216 -28.10 -2.02 2.04
N ASN A 217 -29.09 -1.17 2.39
CA ASN A 217 -30.50 -1.41 2.08
C ASN A 217 -30.92 -0.90 0.69
N PHE A 218 -30.19 0.07 0.10
CA PHE A 218 -30.50 0.67 -1.20
C PHE A 218 -29.32 0.62 -2.16
N PRO A 219 -28.88 -0.57 -2.61
CA PRO A 219 -27.75 -0.74 -3.53
C PRO A 219 -28.15 -0.43 -4.97
N LEU A 220 -28.33 0.85 -5.32
CA LEU A 220 -28.89 1.29 -6.60
C LEU A 220 -27.87 1.30 -7.75
N ILE A 221 -26.57 1.25 -7.48
CA ILE A 221 -25.52 1.37 -8.49
C ILE A 221 -25.10 -0.02 -8.97
N SER A 222 -25.31 -0.27 -10.27
CA SER A 222 -24.95 -1.54 -10.93
C SER A 222 -24.20 -1.22 -12.23
N LEU A 223 -22.87 -1.21 -12.21
CA LEU A 223 -22.02 -0.90 -13.34
C LEU A 223 -20.95 -1.97 -13.52
N ASP A 224 -20.47 -2.11 -14.76
CA ASP A 224 -19.39 -3.02 -15.12
C ASP A 224 -18.00 -2.46 -14.75
N TYR A 225 -16.99 -3.32 -14.83
CA TYR A 225 -15.60 -2.99 -14.49
C TYR A 225 -15.05 -1.80 -15.30
N THR A 226 -15.27 -1.81 -16.61
CA THR A 226 -14.73 -0.76 -17.51
C THR A 226 -15.34 0.60 -17.21
N THR A 227 -16.63 0.65 -16.96
CA THR A 227 -17.33 1.89 -16.56
C THR A 227 -16.80 2.41 -15.24
N TRP A 228 -16.59 1.53 -14.25
CA TRP A 228 -15.98 1.94 -12.97
C TRP A 228 -14.56 2.46 -13.15
N MET A 229 -13.71 1.83 -13.98
CA MET A 229 -12.36 2.32 -14.26
C MET A 229 -12.36 3.74 -14.83
N ILE A 230 -13.30 4.05 -15.74
CA ILE A 230 -13.44 5.40 -16.32
C ILE A 230 -13.91 6.40 -15.24
N LEU A 231 -14.94 6.05 -14.47
CA LEU A 231 -15.46 6.92 -13.40
C LEU A 231 -14.42 7.19 -12.32
N LEU A 232 -13.66 6.18 -11.93
CA LEU A 232 -12.53 6.34 -11.00
C LEU A 232 -11.45 7.25 -11.61
N GLY A 233 -11.16 7.13 -12.91
CA GLY A 233 -10.24 8.03 -13.60
C GLY A 233 -10.68 9.50 -13.53
N VAL A 234 -11.96 9.78 -13.76
CA VAL A 234 -12.54 11.12 -13.61
C VAL A 234 -12.47 11.60 -12.16
N TYR A 235 -12.80 10.72 -11.21
CA TYR A 235 -12.76 11.03 -9.80
C TYR A 235 -11.34 11.42 -9.34
N ILE A 236 -10.31 10.59 -9.63
CA ILE A 236 -8.94 10.87 -9.20
C ILE A 236 -8.33 12.09 -9.91
N MET A 237 -8.79 12.40 -11.14
CA MET A 237 -8.42 13.63 -11.83
C MET A 237 -8.84 14.86 -11.01
N VAL A 238 -10.06 14.88 -10.48
CA VAL A 238 -10.57 15.95 -9.61
C VAL A 238 -9.88 15.93 -8.25
N ALA A 239 -9.78 14.75 -7.60
CA ALA A 239 -9.21 14.58 -6.26
C ALA A 239 -7.74 15.01 -6.20
N ALA A 240 -6.95 14.72 -7.24
CA ALA A 240 -5.52 15.05 -7.26
C ALA A 240 -5.24 16.55 -7.37
N VAL A 241 -6.13 17.35 -7.97
CA VAL A 241 -5.95 18.81 -8.12
C VAL A 241 -6.72 19.62 -7.09
N ALA A 242 -7.76 19.05 -6.47
CA ALA A 242 -8.53 19.71 -5.43
C ALA A 242 -7.67 20.02 -4.18
N PRO A 243 -7.94 21.12 -3.47
CA PRO A 243 -7.33 21.38 -2.17
C PRO A 243 -7.55 20.22 -1.18
N VAL A 244 -6.52 19.86 -0.42
CA VAL A 244 -6.52 18.68 0.46
C VAL A 244 -7.65 18.72 1.49
N TRP A 245 -7.95 19.92 2.01
CA TRP A 245 -8.97 20.15 3.04
C TRP A 245 -10.42 19.96 2.55
N ILE A 246 -10.69 19.99 1.24
CA ILE A 246 -12.05 19.82 0.70
C ILE A 246 -12.46 18.34 0.69
N LEU A 247 -11.58 17.47 0.24
CA LEU A 247 -11.89 16.07 -0.02
C LEU A 247 -11.01 15.11 0.79
N LEU A 248 -9.68 15.20 0.66
CA LEU A 248 -8.78 14.19 1.21
C LEU A 248 -8.82 14.13 2.74
N GLN A 249 -8.58 15.26 3.42
CA GLN A 249 -8.56 15.28 4.89
C GLN A 249 -9.86 14.81 5.53
N PRO A 250 -11.06 15.33 5.15
CA PRO A 250 -12.31 14.86 5.75
C PRO A 250 -12.59 13.38 5.44
N ARG A 251 -12.31 12.93 4.20
CA ARG A 251 -12.53 11.57 3.80
C ARG A 251 -11.59 10.62 4.54
N ASP A 252 -10.30 10.94 4.62
CA ASP A 252 -9.31 10.11 5.29
C ASP A 252 -9.57 10.03 6.80
N PHE A 253 -10.03 11.13 7.42
CA PHE A 253 -10.50 11.13 8.80
C PHE A 253 -11.66 10.17 9.01
N LEU A 254 -12.70 10.22 8.16
CA LEU A 254 -13.82 9.28 8.24
C LEU A 254 -13.38 7.84 7.92
N SER A 255 -12.56 7.63 6.88
CA SER A 255 -12.04 6.31 6.48
C SER A 255 -11.21 5.64 7.58
N SER A 256 -10.50 6.41 8.40
CA SER A 256 -9.70 5.85 9.50
C SER A 256 -10.55 5.08 10.52
N PHE A 257 -11.81 5.48 10.75
CA PHE A 257 -12.73 4.74 11.63
C PHE A 257 -13.19 3.40 11.03
N LEU A 258 -13.39 3.34 9.69
CA LEU A 258 -13.64 2.06 9.01
C LEU A 258 -12.45 1.13 9.16
N LEU A 259 -11.24 1.66 9.07
CA LEU A 259 -10.00 0.91 9.22
C LEU A 259 -9.83 0.36 10.63
N TYR A 260 -9.96 1.21 11.65
CA TYR A 260 -9.88 0.75 13.05
C TYR A 260 -11.01 -0.22 13.38
N GLY A 261 -12.21 0.03 12.87
CA GLY A 261 -13.34 -0.88 12.99
C GLY A 261 -13.08 -2.24 12.34
N MET A 262 -12.47 -2.27 11.15
CA MET A 262 -12.08 -3.51 10.47
C MET A 262 -11.05 -4.30 11.30
N ILE A 263 -10.00 -3.63 11.81
CA ILE A 263 -9.00 -4.29 12.65
C ILE A 263 -9.67 -4.85 13.91
N ALA A 264 -10.52 -4.06 14.59
CA ALA A 264 -11.22 -4.51 15.79
C ALA A 264 -12.14 -5.71 15.51
N LEU A 265 -12.96 -5.66 14.46
CA LEU A 265 -13.79 -6.79 14.04
C LEU A 265 -12.96 -8.03 13.72
N SER A 266 -11.83 -7.86 13.05
CA SER A 266 -10.91 -8.95 12.73
C SER A 266 -10.31 -9.59 13.99
N LEU A 267 -9.87 -8.78 14.95
CA LEU A 267 -9.36 -9.27 16.23
C LEU A 267 -10.43 -10.02 17.01
N ILE A 268 -11.66 -9.48 17.07
CA ILE A 268 -12.82 -10.13 17.72
C ILE A 268 -13.11 -11.46 17.02
N GLY A 269 -13.16 -11.48 15.69
CA GLY A 269 -13.42 -12.69 14.91
C GLY A 269 -12.39 -13.79 15.15
N ILE A 270 -11.09 -13.47 15.07
CA ILE A 270 -10.00 -14.43 15.25
C ILE A 270 -9.98 -14.97 16.69
N VAL A 271 -10.07 -14.08 17.68
CA VAL A 271 -10.04 -14.47 19.10
C VAL A 271 -11.31 -15.23 19.47
N GLY A 272 -12.48 -14.74 19.06
CA GLY A 272 -13.76 -15.37 19.32
C GLY A 272 -13.87 -16.78 18.73
N ALA A 273 -13.58 -16.94 17.44
CA ALA A 273 -13.56 -18.23 16.76
C ALA A 273 -12.57 -19.22 17.40
N SER A 274 -11.44 -18.71 17.93
CA SER A 274 -10.44 -19.55 18.61
C SER A 274 -10.89 -20.02 19.98
N ILE A 275 -11.70 -19.23 20.70
CA ILE A 275 -12.23 -19.58 22.04
C ILE A 275 -13.39 -20.55 21.92
N THR A 276 -14.27 -20.39 20.94
CA THR A 276 -15.43 -21.27 20.72
C THR A 276 -15.07 -22.68 20.27
N GLY A 277 -13.85 -22.88 19.76
CA GLY A 277 -13.29 -24.20 19.48
C GLY A 277 -13.58 -24.74 18.06
N ASP A 278 -14.61 -24.27 17.39
CA ASP A 278 -15.02 -24.78 16.07
C ASP A 278 -14.11 -24.32 14.92
N ALA A 279 -13.35 -23.25 15.12
CA ALA A 279 -12.50 -22.64 14.09
C ALA A 279 -11.07 -22.33 14.58
N SER A 280 -10.60 -22.98 15.64
CA SER A 280 -9.35 -22.62 16.31
C SER A 280 -8.08 -22.92 15.49
N ASN A 281 -8.12 -23.86 14.56
CA ASN A 281 -6.94 -24.33 13.84
C ASN A 281 -6.90 -23.81 12.40
N LEU A 282 -5.82 -23.10 12.07
CA LEU A 282 -5.50 -22.79 10.68
C LEU A 282 -5.28 -24.10 9.89
N GLN A 283 -5.96 -24.22 8.77
CA GLN A 283 -5.88 -25.39 7.88
C GLN A 283 -4.60 -25.34 7.01
N ILE A 284 -3.98 -24.17 6.91
CA ILE A 284 -2.78 -23.94 6.11
C ILE A 284 -1.56 -24.69 6.68
N PRO A 285 -0.76 -25.39 5.86
CA PRO A 285 0.48 -26.04 6.29
C PRO A 285 1.53 -25.02 6.76
N ALA A 286 2.46 -25.47 7.61
CA ALA A 286 3.56 -24.63 8.09
C ALA A 286 4.48 -24.19 6.94
N PHE A 287 4.83 -25.13 6.09
CA PHE A 287 5.61 -24.93 4.86
C PHE A 287 5.04 -25.85 3.78
N THR A 288 4.95 -25.36 2.55
CA THR A 288 4.38 -26.12 1.43
C THR A 288 5.49 -26.63 0.51
N ASP A 289 6.16 -25.69 -0.19
CA ASP A 289 7.24 -25.99 -1.13
C ASP A 289 8.06 -24.72 -1.41
N PHE A 290 9.25 -24.91 -2.00
CA PHE A 290 10.08 -23.83 -2.54
C PHE A 290 9.60 -23.31 -3.90
N TYR A 291 8.70 -24.04 -4.57
CA TYR A 291 8.08 -23.63 -5.83
C TYR A 291 6.56 -23.82 -5.75
N ALA A 292 5.81 -22.74 -5.98
CA ALA A 292 4.36 -22.76 -5.98
C ALA A 292 3.81 -22.44 -7.37
N THR A 293 2.69 -23.10 -7.72
CA THR A 293 1.86 -22.75 -8.87
C THR A 293 0.58 -22.10 -8.40
N ASN A 294 -0.03 -21.26 -9.24
CA ASN A 294 -1.35 -20.71 -8.96
C ASN A 294 -2.49 -21.56 -9.54
N ALA A 295 -2.23 -22.83 -9.88
CA ALA A 295 -3.27 -23.76 -10.27
C ALA A 295 -4.19 -24.04 -9.07
N ALA A 296 -5.51 -24.01 -9.29
CA ALA A 296 -6.48 -24.47 -8.31
C ALA A 296 -6.33 -25.98 -8.12
N VAL A 297 -6.41 -26.44 -6.87
CA VAL A 297 -6.26 -27.86 -6.53
C VAL A 297 -7.49 -28.40 -5.81
N ASP A 298 -7.78 -29.68 -5.98
CA ASP A 298 -8.81 -30.40 -5.23
C ASP A 298 -8.35 -30.70 -3.80
N ALA A 299 -9.20 -31.38 -3.01
CA ALA A 299 -8.88 -31.77 -1.64
C ALA A 299 -7.69 -32.74 -1.52
N ASN A 300 -7.29 -33.40 -2.62
CA ASN A 300 -6.17 -34.33 -2.68
C ASN A 300 -4.88 -33.66 -3.22
N GLY A 301 -4.94 -32.37 -3.53
CA GLY A 301 -3.80 -31.63 -4.09
C GLY A 301 -3.62 -31.76 -5.60
N ASN A 302 -4.57 -32.38 -6.33
CA ASN A 302 -4.50 -32.50 -7.78
C ASN A 302 -5.04 -31.24 -8.44
N ALA A 303 -4.43 -30.82 -9.56
CA ALA A 303 -4.91 -29.68 -10.31
C ALA A 303 -6.34 -29.92 -10.84
N ILE A 304 -7.23 -28.95 -10.59
CA ILE A 304 -8.59 -28.95 -11.14
C ILE A 304 -8.48 -28.61 -12.63
N ILE A 305 -8.93 -29.51 -13.49
CA ILE A 305 -8.93 -29.33 -14.94
C ILE A 305 -10.31 -28.86 -15.38
N ASP A 306 -10.36 -27.77 -16.12
CA ASP A 306 -11.59 -27.28 -16.77
C ASP A 306 -12.00 -28.27 -17.88
N PRO A 307 -13.19 -28.90 -17.79
CA PRO A 307 -13.65 -29.86 -18.78
C PRO A 307 -13.81 -29.30 -20.19
N ALA A 308 -14.08 -27.99 -20.30
CA ALA A 308 -14.34 -27.34 -21.58
C ALA A 308 -13.03 -27.02 -22.33
N THR A 309 -11.97 -26.70 -21.60
CA THR A 309 -10.70 -26.24 -22.19
C THR A 309 -9.56 -27.25 -22.07
N GLY A 310 -9.71 -28.26 -21.20
CA GLY A 310 -8.66 -29.24 -20.87
C GLY A 310 -7.45 -28.63 -20.12
N LYS A 311 -7.55 -27.38 -19.66
CA LYS A 311 -6.48 -26.64 -18.97
C LYS A 311 -6.73 -26.57 -17.46
N ALA A 312 -5.65 -26.45 -16.69
CA ALA A 312 -5.78 -26.23 -15.25
C ALA A 312 -6.52 -24.91 -14.95
N VAL A 313 -7.49 -24.98 -14.05
CA VAL A 313 -8.14 -23.79 -13.49
C VAL A 313 -7.11 -23.04 -12.67
N MET A 314 -6.99 -21.73 -12.87
CA MET A 314 -6.01 -20.91 -12.18
C MET A 314 -6.65 -20.17 -11.00
N ASN A 315 -6.05 -20.32 -9.82
CA ASN A 315 -6.43 -19.55 -8.64
C ASN A 315 -5.85 -18.13 -8.75
N LYS A 316 -6.69 -17.16 -9.10
CA LYS A 316 -6.31 -15.75 -9.26
C LYS A 316 -5.85 -15.07 -7.97
N ALA A 317 -6.14 -15.67 -6.82
CA ALA A 317 -5.74 -15.16 -5.52
C ALA A 317 -4.37 -15.66 -5.06
N ALA A 318 -3.77 -16.63 -5.74
CA ALA A 318 -2.49 -17.22 -5.38
C ALA A 318 -1.31 -16.63 -6.18
N ALA A 319 -0.14 -16.52 -5.54
CA ALA A 319 1.13 -16.26 -6.22
C ALA A 319 1.63 -17.51 -6.92
N SER A 320 2.61 -17.36 -7.83
CA SER A 320 3.31 -18.49 -8.45
C SER A 320 4.80 -18.20 -8.61
N GLY A 321 5.59 -19.27 -8.70
CA GLY A 321 7.03 -19.20 -8.89
C GLY A 321 7.83 -19.72 -7.71
N PHE A 322 9.15 -19.48 -7.75
CA PHE A 322 10.03 -19.85 -6.66
C PHE A 322 9.79 -18.96 -5.44
N LEU A 323 9.89 -19.55 -4.23
CA LEU A 323 9.76 -18.82 -2.97
C LEU A 323 10.65 -17.55 -2.97
N PHE A 324 11.91 -17.69 -3.41
CA PHE A 324 12.75 -16.51 -3.71
C PHE A 324 12.73 -16.25 -5.22
N PRO A 325 12.32 -15.08 -5.68
CA PRO A 325 11.96 -13.87 -4.93
C PRO A 325 10.45 -13.70 -4.67
N ALA A 326 9.57 -14.64 -5.12
CA ALA A 326 8.13 -14.42 -5.19
C ALA A 326 7.49 -14.10 -3.83
N LEU A 327 7.84 -14.82 -2.74
CA LEU A 327 7.34 -14.54 -1.40
C LEU A 327 7.54 -13.07 -1.01
N PHE A 328 8.77 -12.59 -1.18
CA PHE A 328 9.20 -11.25 -0.76
C PHE A 328 8.51 -10.15 -1.57
N ILE A 329 8.41 -10.35 -2.89
CA ILE A 329 7.77 -9.38 -3.81
C ILE A 329 6.26 -9.36 -3.61
N THR A 330 5.62 -10.50 -3.39
CA THR A 330 4.17 -10.61 -3.26
C THR A 330 3.65 -9.96 -1.99
N ILE A 331 4.37 -10.11 -0.86
CA ILE A 331 3.99 -9.49 0.42
C ILE A 331 4.29 -7.99 0.47
N ALA A 332 4.82 -7.40 -0.56
CA ALA A 332 5.20 -6.00 -0.68
C ALA A 332 4.91 -5.12 0.57
N CYS A 333 3.75 -4.48 0.63
CA CYS A 333 3.43 -3.50 1.68
C CYS A 333 3.36 -4.10 3.10
N GLY A 334 2.93 -5.35 3.26
CA GLY A 334 2.83 -6.00 4.59
C GLY A 334 4.15 -6.24 5.31
N ALA A 335 5.30 -6.00 4.66
CA ALA A 335 6.63 -6.12 5.24
C ALA A 335 7.50 -4.89 4.96
N ILE A 336 7.51 -4.36 3.74
CA ILE A 336 8.22 -3.13 3.35
C ILE A 336 7.62 -2.56 2.06
N SER A 337 7.42 -1.24 1.99
CA SER A 337 6.85 -0.55 0.84
C SER A 337 7.58 0.76 0.54
N GLY A 338 8.03 0.92 -0.69
CA GLY A 338 8.68 2.16 -1.13
C GLY A 338 7.73 3.34 -1.24
N PHE A 339 6.47 3.09 -1.56
CA PHE A 339 5.43 4.11 -1.59
C PHE A 339 5.32 4.87 -0.26
N HIS A 340 5.56 4.19 0.88
CA HIS A 340 5.54 4.81 2.20
C HIS A 340 6.56 5.94 2.33
N SER A 341 7.75 5.83 1.73
CA SER A 341 8.75 6.91 1.75
C SER A 341 8.27 8.17 1.04
N LEU A 342 7.47 8.02 -0.02
CA LEU A 342 6.88 9.14 -0.74
C LEU A 342 5.75 9.79 0.07
N VAL A 343 4.92 8.99 0.75
CA VAL A 343 3.89 9.50 1.68
C VAL A 343 4.54 10.20 2.88
N ALA A 344 5.50 9.54 3.52
CA ALA A 344 6.19 10.07 4.69
C ALA A 344 6.87 11.41 4.40
N SER A 345 7.60 11.51 3.27
CA SER A 345 8.34 12.72 2.88
C SER A 345 7.50 13.74 2.10
N GLY A 346 6.45 13.31 1.42
CA GLY A 346 5.62 14.19 0.58
C GLY A 346 4.48 14.89 1.32
N THR A 347 3.92 14.24 2.36
CA THR A 347 2.75 14.75 3.08
C THR A 347 2.94 14.76 4.59
N THR A 348 3.35 13.65 5.21
CA THR A 348 3.37 13.50 6.67
C THR A 348 4.38 14.42 7.34
N SER A 349 5.56 14.59 6.76
CA SER A 349 6.62 15.47 7.28
C SER A 349 6.21 16.94 7.35
N LYS A 350 5.29 17.37 6.48
CA LYS A 350 4.75 18.74 6.43
C LYS A 350 3.63 18.99 7.45
N GLN A 351 3.16 17.92 8.10
CA GLN A 351 2.05 17.98 9.04
C GLN A 351 2.45 17.58 10.47
N LEU A 352 3.66 17.07 10.66
CA LEU A 352 4.13 16.61 11.97
C LEU A 352 4.34 17.81 12.91
N ASP A 353 3.62 17.80 14.03
CA ASP A 353 3.63 18.86 15.05
C ASP A 353 4.88 18.84 15.95
N ASN A 354 5.45 17.65 16.21
CA ASN A 354 6.62 17.47 17.07
C ASN A 354 7.43 16.23 16.65
N GLU A 355 8.76 16.31 16.66
CA GLU A 355 9.64 15.21 16.27
C GLU A 355 9.43 13.92 17.07
N LYS A 356 9.02 14.01 18.37
CA LYS A 356 8.71 12.82 19.18
C LYS A 356 7.65 11.92 18.57
N ASN A 357 6.75 12.54 17.76
CA ASN A 357 5.64 11.84 17.10
C ASN A 357 6.05 11.14 15.80
N ALA A 358 7.26 11.35 15.29
CA ALA A 358 7.74 10.69 14.08
C ALA A 358 7.82 9.16 14.24
N ARG A 359 8.29 8.67 15.39
CA ARG A 359 8.35 7.23 15.68
C ARG A 359 6.97 6.57 15.75
N PRO A 360 6.00 7.03 16.56
CA PRO A 360 4.69 6.39 16.60
C PRO A 360 3.96 6.49 15.26
N ILE A 361 4.12 7.56 14.48
CA ILE A 361 3.43 7.73 13.20
C ILE A 361 4.05 6.85 12.11
N ALA A 362 5.34 6.94 11.84
CA ALA A 362 5.95 6.18 10.74
C ALA A 362 6.33 4.75 11.15
N TYR A 363 7.16 4.58 12.19
CA TYR A 363 7.56 3.24 12.65
C TYR A 363 6.36 2.46 13.18
N GLY A 364 5.51 3.10 14.01
CA GLY A 364 4.30 2.50 14.56
C GLY A 364 3.26 2.20 13.48
N GLY A 365 3.04 3.10 12.55
CA GLY A 365 2.13 2.92 11.40
C GLY A 365 2.47 1.67 10.59
N MET A 366 3.75 1.48 10.25
CA MET A 366 4.22 0.27 9.55
C MET A 366 3.98 -1.02 10.35
N LEU A 367 4.16 -1.00 11.67
CA LEU A 367 3.90 -2.19 12.49
C LEU A 367 2.41 -2.51 12.61
N ILE A 368 1.53 -1.50 12.59
CA ILE A 368 0.07 -1.73 12.51
C ILE A 368 -0.27 -2.37 11.15
N GLU A 369 0.42 -2.00 10.08
CA GLU A 369 0.26 -2.64 8.78
C GLU A 369 0.75 -4.10 8.78
N CYS A 370 1.83 -4.40 9.47
CA CYS A 370 2.28 -5.78 9.70
C CYS A 370 1.23 -6.60 10.49
N LEU A 371 0.56 -5.99 11.46
CA LEU A 371 -0.55 -6.64 12.18
C LEU A 371 -1.69 -6.98 11.21
N LEU A 372 -2.04 -6.08 10.31
CA LEU A 372 -3.04 -6.34 9.26
C LEU A 372 -2.62 -7.49 8.33
N ALA A 373 -1.33 -7.59 8.02
CA ALA A 373 -0.78 -8.71 7.25
C ALA A 373 -0.90 -10.06 8.00
N ILE A 374 -0.70 -10.06 9.32
CA ILE A 374 -0.91 -11.25 10.17
C ILE A 374 -2.40 -11.62 10.22
N ILE A 375 -3.30 -10.64 10.36
CA ILE A 375 -4.75 -10.84 10.29
C ILE A 375 -5.14 -11.49 8.95
N SER A 376 -4.57 -11.02 7.85
CA SER A 376 -4.81 -11.56 6.51
C SER A 376 -4.32 -12.99 6.35
N LEU A 377 -3.19 -13.32 6.97
CA LEU A 377 -2.68 -14.69 7.03
C LEU A 377 -3.62 -15.61 7.84
N CYS A 378 -4.17 -15.13 8.96
CA CYS A 378 -5.17 -15.87 9.73
C CYS A 378 -6.45 -16.10 8.91
N ALA A 379 -6.90 -15.08 8.18
CA ALA A 379 -8.09 -15.17 7.32
C ALA A 379 -7.94 -16.26 6.24
N VAL A 380 -6.86 -16.22 5.45
CA VAL A 380 -6.63 -17.24 4.41
C VAL A 380 -6.37 -18.62 5.00
N GLY A 381 -5.67 -18.68 6.14
CA GLY A 381 -5.41 -19.94 6.82
C GLY A 381 -6.66 -20.64 7.33
N PHE A 382 -7.69 -19.88 7.71
CA PHE A 382 -9.00 -20.41 8.11
C PHE A 382 -9.79 -20.98 6.94
N VAL A 383 -9.78 -20.32 5.77
CA VAL A 383 -10.52 -20.77 4.57
C VAL A 383 -9.59 -21.48 3.56
N TRP A 384 -8.49 -22.05 4.02
CA TRP A 384 -7.43 -22.60 3.18
C TRP A 384 -7.91 -23.58 2.12
N THR A 385 -8.74 -24.55 2.49
CA THR A 385 -9.27 -25.57 1.55
C THR A 385 -10.06 -24.92 0.42
N LYS A 386 -10.94 -23.97 0.73
CA LYS A 386 -11.71 -23.23 -0.27
C LYS A 386 -10.84 -22.30 -1.11
N TYR A 387 -9.80 -21.71 -0.51
CA TYR A 387 -8.80 -20.93 -1.22
C TYR A 387 -8.05 -21.77 -2.26
N CYS A 388 -7.51 -22.92 -1.88
CA CYS A 388 -6.80 -23.84 -2.79
C CYS A 388 -7.69 -24.34 -3.92
N ALA A 389 -8.97 -24.56 -3.66
CA ALA A 389 -9.96 -24.95 -4.67
C ALA A 389 -10.37 -23.79 -5.61
N GLY A 390 -9.77 -22.59 -5.49
CA GLY A 390 -10.12 -21.45 -6.33
C GLY A 390 -11.49 -20.84 -6.04
N GLY A 391 -12.06 -21.10 -4.85
CA GLY A 391 -13.42 -20.67 -4.45
C GLY A 391 -13.57 -19.18 -4.15
N TYR A 392 -12.55 -18.36 -4.41
CA TYR A 392 -12.56 -16.92 -4.25
C TYR A 392 -12.04 -16.21 -5.50
N ALA A 393 -12.73 -15.17 -5.92
CA ALA A 393 -12.37 -14.40 -7.12
C ALA A 393 -11.15 -13.49 -6.94
N SER A 394 -10.82 -13.11 -5.70
CA SER A 394 -9.74 -12.18 -5.39
C SER A 394 -9.22 -12.38 -3.96
N PRO A 395 -7.97 -11.92 -3.65
CA PRO A 395 -7.46 -11.94 -2.28
C PRO A 395 -8.32 -11.14 -1.30
N THR A 396 -8.89 -10.01 -1.74
CA THR A 396 -9.82 -9.21 -0.93
C THR A 396 -11.06 -10.01 -0.53
N ALA A 397 -11.59 -10.83 -1.44
CA ALA A 397 -12.72 -11.73 -1.15
C ALA A 397 -12.33 -12.84 -0.15
N VAL A 398 -11.09 -13.35 -0.21
CA VAL A 398 -10.55 -14.30 0.77
C VAL A 398 -10.48 -13.67 2.17
N PHE A 399 -9.94 -12.46 2.25
CA PHE A 399 -9.86 -11.69 3.50
C PHE A 399 -11.23 -11.50 4.14
N ALA A 400 -12.16 -10.93 3.38
CA ALA A 400 -13.51 -10.66 3.89
C ALA A 400 -14.25 -11.95 4.22
N GLY A 401 -14.16 -12.98 3.37
CA GLY A 401 -14.82 -14.28 3.59
C GLY A 401 -14.25 -15.03 4.79
N GLY A 402 -12.93 -15.07 4.96
CA GLY A 402 -12.31 -15.73 6.11
C GLY A 402 -12.71 -15.09 7.44
N LEU A 403 -12.62 -13.76 7.52
CA LEU A 403 -12.94 -13.04 8.75
C LEU A 403 -14.44 -13.00 9.06
N SER A 404 -15.31 -12.86 8.05
CA SER A 404 -16.75 -12.88 8.27
C SER A 404 -17.24 -14.25 8.76
N GLN A 405 -16.65 -15.33 8.24
CA GLN A 405 -16.94 -16.69 8.74
C GLN A 405 -16.39 -16.91 10.16
N MET A 406 -15.19 -16.40 10.48
CA MET A 406 -14.69 -16.44 11.86
C MET A 406 -15.61 -15.71 12.83
N LEU A 407 -16.15 -14.55 12.45
CA LEU A 407 -17.14 -13.83 13.26
C LEU A 407 -18.44 -14.63 13.45
N ALA A 408 -18.91 -15.29 12.40
CA ALA A 408 -20.13 -16.12 12.44
C ALA A 408 -19.98 -17.39 13.30
N CYS A 409 -18.75 -17.83 13.61
CA CYS A 409 -18.50 -18.91 14.57
C CYS A 409 -18.75 -18.50 16.03
N ILE A 410 -18.91 -17.22 16.32
CA ILE A 410 -19.14 -16.73 17.69
C ILE A 410 -20.63 -16.89 18.03
N PRO A 411 -21.01 -17.57 19.14
CA PRO A 411 -22.38 -17.74 19.55
C PRO A 411 -23.16 -16.42 19.64
N GLY A 412 -24.31 -16.34 18.99
CA GLY A 412 -25.12 -15.13 18.88
C GLY A 412 -24.78 -14.20 17.73
N LEU A 413 -23.73 -14.51 16.94
CA LEU A 413 -23.33 -13.75 15.74
C LEU A 413 -23.46 -14.56 14.44
N GLU A 414 -24.16 -15.70 14.44
CA GLU A 414 -24.27 -16.61 13.29
C GLU A 414 -24.79 -15.92 12.02
N ASN A 415 -25.65 -14.91 12.18
CA ASN A 415 -26.26 -14.18 11.06
C ASN A 415 -25.47 -12.94 10.60
N ILE A 416 -24.28 -12.68 11.20
CA ILE A 416 -23.51 -11.45 10.90
C ILE A 416 -22.68 -11.55 9.60
N GLU A 417 -22.49 -12.76 9.05
CA GLU A 417 -21.54 -13.03 7.95
C GLU A 417 -21.71 -12.06 6.78
N GLY A 418 -22.93 -11.86 6.28
CA GLY A 418 -23.18 -10.99 5.12
C GLY A 418 -22.90 -9.51 5.38
N ILE A 419 -23.22 -9.02 6.59
CA ILE A 419 -22.93 -7.62 6.98
C ILE A 419 -21.43 -7.46 7.18
N ALA A 420 -20.78 -8.38 7.91
CA ALA A 420 -19.36 -8.36 8.18
C ALA A 420 -18.55 -8.43 6.87
N TYR A 421 -18.93 -9.32 5.95
CA TYR A 421 -18.32 -9.40 4.62
C TYR A 421 -18.38 -8.06 3.89
N THR A 422 -19.55 -7.43 3.82
CA THR A 422 -19.73 -6.13 3.16
C THR A 422 -18.89 -5.03 3.81
N LEU A 423 -18.86 -4.96 5.15
CA LEU A 423 -18.07 -3.98 5.89
C LEU A 423 -16.56 -4.16 5.67
N LEU A 424 -16.09 -5.40 5.63
CA LEU A 424 -14.68 -5.72 5.38
C LEU A 424 -14.26 -5.33 3.95
N ILE A 425 -15.07 -5.67 2.94
CA ILE A 425 -14.84 -5.24 1.55
C ILE A 425 -14.84 -3.71 1.44
N LEU A 426 -15.82 -3.05 2.07
CA LEU A 426 -15.93 -1.58 2.10
C LEU A 426 -14.67 -0.94 2.69
N ALA A 427 -14.18 -1.46 3.83
CA ALA A 427 -12.96 -0.94 4.45
C ALA A 427 -11.75 -1.07 3.51
N VAL A 428 -11.56 -2.23 2.89
CA VAL A 428 -10.47 -2.44 1.91
C VAL A 428 -10.60 -1.49 0.72
N SER A 429 -11.81 -1.33 0.19
CA SER A 429 -12.07 -0.41 -0.92
C SER A 429 -11.78 1.04 -0.55
N ALA A 430 -12.16 1.47 0.66
CA ALA A 430 -11.91 2.82 1.17
C ALA A 430 -10.39 3.12 1.29
N PHE A 431 -9.58 2.13 1.75
CA PHE A 431 -8.11 2.33 1.79
C PHE A 431 -7.51 2.42 0.40
N CYS A 432 -7.90 1.49 -0.48
CA CYS A 432 -7.40 1.52 -1.85
C CYS A 432 -7.72 2.85 -2.54
N LEU A 433 -8.90 3.42 -2.27
CA LEU A 433 -9.29 4.70 -2.80
C LEU A 433 -8.46 5.86 -2.22
N THR A 434 -8.17 5.83 -0.91
CA THR A 434 -7.29 6.82 -0.25
C THR A 434 -5.86 6.75 -0.79
N SER A 435 -5.31 5.54 -0.92
CA SER A 435 -3.97 5.33 -1.48
C SER A 435 -3.92 5.71 -2.96
N LEU A 436 -4.99 5.47 -3.73
CA LEU A 436 -5.12 5.83 -5.14
C LEU A 436 -5.06 7.35 -5.33
N ASP A 437 -5.79 8.12 -4.52
CA ASP A 437 -5.78 9.58 -4.57
C ASP A 437 -4.42 10.15 -4.20
N THR A 438 -3.82 9.63 -3.14
CA THR A 438 -2.48 10.04 -2.69
C THR A 438 -1.43 9.70 -3.75
N ALA A 439 -1.48 8.50 -4.34
CA ALA A 439 -0.57 8.08 -5.41
C ALA A 439 -0.70 8.96 -6.65
N THR A 440 -1.93 9.32 -7.04
CA THR A 440 -2.16 10.19 -8.20
C THR A 440 -1.60 11.59 -7.96
N ARG A 441 -1.79 12.15 -6.76
CA ARG A 441 -1.24 13.45 -6.35
C ARG A 441 0.29 13.43 -6.32
N LEU A 442 0.89 12.40 -5.73
CA LEU A 442 2.35 12.21 -5.71
C LEU A 442 2.92 11.99 -7.12
N GLY A 443 2.21 11.23 -7.97
CA GLY A 443 2.56 11.06 -9.39
C GLY A 443 2.61 12.38 -10.13
N ARG A 444 1.62 13.24 -9.93
CA ARG A 444 1.62 14.61 -10.45
C ARG A 444 2.86 15.38 -10.00
N TYR A 445 3.20 15.37 -8.70
CA TYR A 445 4.37 16.07 -8.18
C TYR A 445 5.67 15.53 -8.77
N MET A 446 5.85 14.21 -8.79
CA MET A 446 7.05 13.59 -9.37
C MET A 446 7.19 13.92 -10.87
N PHE A 447 6.07 13.91 -11.62
CA PHE A 447 6.07 14.32 -13.02
C PHE A 447 6.45 15.79 -13.19
N GLN A 448 5.90 16.68 -12.39
CA GLN A 448 6.22 18.11 -12.44
C GLN A 448 7.70 18.37 -12.10
N GLU A 449 8.24 17.72 -11.06
CA GLU A 449 9.64 17.86 -10.65
C GLU A 449 10.65 17.44 -11.74
N LEU A 450 10.28 16.54 -12.66
CA LEU A 450 11.14 16.14 -13.79
C LEU A 450 11.47 17.32 -14.73
N TRP A 451 10.56 18.28 -14.85
CA TRP A 451 10.66 19.37 -15.80
C TRP A 451 11.22 20.66 -15.19
N VAL A 452 11.37 20.70 -13.87
CA VAL A 452 11.91 21.85 -13.13
C VAL A 452 13.42 21.71 -12.97
N PRO A 453 14.22 22.68 -13.46
CA PRO A 453 15.66 22.69 -13.23
C PRO A 453 16.01 22.75 -11.73
N ALA A 454 17.14 22.18 -11.35
CA ALA A 454 17.64 22.27 -9.98
C ALA A 454 17.72 23.73 -9.49
N GLY A 455 17.24 23.98 -8.27
CA GLY A 455 17.25 25.30 -7.66
C GLY A 455 16.22 26.31 -8.17
N LYS A 456 15.29 25.88 -9.07
CA LYS A 456 14.17 26.71 -9.55
C LYS A 456 12.84 26.27 -8.99
N SER A 457 11.89 27.20 -8.86
CA SER A 457 10.50 26.90 -8.52
C SER A 457 9.68 26.47 -9.75
N MET A 458 8.52 25.84 -9.55
CA MET A 458 7.62 25.46 -10.65
C MET A 458 7.10 26.67 -11.43
N ASP A 459 6.97 27.82 -10.78
CA ASP A 459 6.46 29.07 -11.37
C ASP A 459 7.44 29.71 -12.36
N GLU A 460 8.74 29.33 -12.28
CA GLU A 460 9.76 29.81 -13.19
C GLU A 460 9.87 29.03 -14.51
N ALA A 461 9.02 28.02 -14.68
CA ALA A 461 9.01 27.21 -15.89
C ALA A 461 8.47 28.00 -17.10
N THR A 462 9.16 27.92 -18.25
CA THR A 462 8.82 28.62 -19.49
C THR A 462 8.64 27.67 -20.67
N GLY A 463 7.91 28.10 -21.68
CA GLY A 463 7.69 27.32 -22.92
C GLY A 463 6.97 26.00 -22.68
N ALA A 464 7.41 24.93 -23.33
CA ALA A 464 6.82 23.59 -23.19
C ALA A 464 6.85 23.06 -21.74
N ARG A 465 7.87 23.44 -20.95
CA ARG A 465 7.97 23.06 -19.54
C ARG A 465 6.81 23.62 -18.71
N LYS A 466 6.36 24.87 -18.98
CA LYS A 466 5.21 25.48 -18.33
C LYS A 466 3.93 24.66 -18.54
N VAL A 467 3.77 24.04 -19.71
CA VAL A 467 2.62 23.17 -19.99
C VAL A 467 2.72 21.88 -19.21
N LEU A 468 3.91 21.24 -19.19
CA LEU A 468 4.13 19.98 -18.50
C LEU A 468 4.13 20.10 -16.96
N THR A 469 4.51 21.26 -16.43
CA THR A 469 4.41 21.56 -14.98
C THR A 469 3.02 22.04 -14.55
N ASN A 470 2.10 22.25 -15.51
CA ASN A 470 0.71 22.57 -15.16
C ASN A 470 0.07 21.39 -14.40
N PRO A 471 -0.54 21.61 -13.21
CA PRO A 471 -1.07 20.53 -12.38
C PRO A 471 -2.17 19.72 -13.07
N TYR A 472 -2.99 20.34 -13.92
CA TYR A 472 -4.05 19.65 -14.65
C TYR A 472 -3.48 18.73 -15.74
N VAL A 473 -2.47 19.21 -16.49
CA VAL A 473 -1.82 18.43 -17.56
C VAL A 473 -1.04 17.25 -16.95
N ALA A 474 -0.25 17.51 -15.91
CA ALA A 474 0.51 16.47 -15.23
C ALA A 474 -0.41 15.38 -14.63
N THR A 475 -1.54 15.79 -14.02
CA THR A 475 -2.53 14.85 -13.49
C THR A 475 -3.19 14.06 -14.62
N LEU A 476 -3.60 14.70 -15.71
CA LEU A 476 -4.23 14.03 -16.85
C LEU A 476 -3.31 12.94 -17.42
N ILE A 477 -2.03 13.25 -17.64
CA ILE A 477 -1.04 12.28 -18.12
C ILE A 477 -0.93 11.10 -17.15
N THR A 478 -0.83 11.37 -15.85
CA THR A 478 -0.72 10.33 -14.81
C THR A 478 -1.97 9.43 -14.77
N VAL A 479 -3.17 10.02 -14.85
CA VAL A 479 -4.44 9.30 -14.82
C VAL A 479 -4.62 8.45 -16.08
N VAL A 480 -4.35 9.01 -17.26
CA VAL A 480 -4.48 8.27 -18.53
C VAL A 480 -3.54 7.07 -18.56
N LEU A 481 -2.29 7.24 -18.13
CA LEU A 481 -1.32 6.14 -18.08
C LEU A 481 -1.72 5.10 -17.02
N GLY A 482 -2.07 5.55 -15.80
CA GLY A 482 -2.39 4.65 -14.69
C GLY A 482 -3.70 3.88 -14.93
N VAL A 483 -4.79 4.56 -15.30
CA VAL A 483 -6.08 3.92 -15.57
C VAL A 483 -6.01 3.05 -16.83
N GLY A 484 -5.35 3.53 -17.90
CA GLY A 484 -5.15 2.76 -19.13
C GLY A 484 -4.40 1.44 -18.86
N LEU A 485 -3.33 1.49 -18.06
CA LEU A 485 -2.62 0.28 -17.64
C LEU A 485 -3.50 -0.58 -16.71
N GLY A 486 -4.26 0.05 -15.81
CA GLY A 486 -5.17 -0.63 -14.87
C GLY A 486 -6.27 -1.44 -15.57
N MET A 487 -6.69 -1.05 -16.78
CA MET A 487 -7.66 -1.80 -17.57
C MET A 487 -7.19 -3.21 -17.97
N THR A 488 -5.88 -3.49 -17.92
CA THR A 488 -5.35 -4.85 -18.13
C THR A 488 -5.63 -5.79 -16.96
N GLY A 489 -6.06 -5.27 -15.82
CA GLY A 489 -6.38 -6.01 -14.60
C GLY A 489 -5.22 -6.10 -13.60
N TYR A 490 -5.56 -6.05 -12.32
CA TYR A 490 -4.55 -5.99 -11.25
C TYR A 490 -3.66 -7.25 -11.16
N THR A 491 -4.18 -8.42 -11.47
CA THR A 491 -3.42 -9.67 -11.42
C THR A 491 -2.21 -9.69 -12.38
N ILE A 492 -2.33 -8.97 -13.49
CA ILE A 492 -1.26 -8.81 -14.48
C ILE A 492 -0.22 -7.79 -13.98
N ILE A 493 -0.68 -6.71 -13.32
CA ILE A 493 0.15 -5.60 -12.87
C ILE A 493 0.86 -5.92 -11.55
N TRP A 494 0.25 -6.72 -10.66
CA TRP A 494 0.69 -6.92 -9.27
C TRP A 494 2.15 -7.35 -9.10
N PRO A 495 2.70 -8.32 -9.86
CA PRO A 495 4.10 -8.71 -9.71
C PRO A 495 5.07 -7.57 -10.05
N LEU A 496 4.78 -6.81 -11.11
CA LEU A 496 5.61 -5.68 -11.52
C LEU A 496 5.49 -4.50 -10.54
N PHE A 497 4.26 -4.22 -10.08
CA PHE A 497 4.00 -3.25 -9.03
C PHE A 497 4.77 -3.61 -7.75
N GLY A 498 4.69 -4.85 -7.29
CA GLY A 498 5.39 -5.33 -6.10
C GLY A 498 6.91 -5.14 -6.23
N ALA A 499 7.50 -5.56 -7.35
CA ALA A 499 8.93 -5.39 -7.61
C ALA A 499 9.35 -3.91 -7.64
N ALA A 500 8.61 -3.06 -8.37
CA ALA A 500 8.91 -1.63 -8.47
C ALA A 500 8.75 -0.92 -7.11
N ASN A 501 7.69 -1.21 -6.38
CA ASN A 501 7.42 -0.62 -5.07
C ASN A 501 8.49 -0.98 -4.04
N GLN A 502 8.92 -2.23 -3.99
CA GLN A 502 9.98 -2.65 -3.06
C GLN A 502 11.36 -2.17 -3.49
N LEU A 503 11.61 -2.03 -4.79
CA LEU A 503 12.83 -1.42 -5.29
C LEU A 503 12.90 0.07 -4.94
N LEU A 504 11.76 0.77 -4.97
CA LEU A 504 11.64 2.13 -4.46
C LEU A 504 12.03 2.21 -2.98
N ALA A 505 11.64 1.21 -2.16
CA ALA A 505 12.08 1.13 -0.77
C ALA A 505 13.60 0.96 -0.65
N ALA A 506 14.21 0.10 -1.45
CA ALA A 506 15.66 -0.08 -1.46
C ALA A 506 16.40 1.23 -1.79
N LEU A 507 15.88 2.00 -2.75
CA LEU A 507 16.45 3.29 -3.14
C LEU A 507 16.24 4.37 -2.08
N ALA A 508 15.11 4.37 -1.38
CA ALA A 508 14.88 5.27 -0.25
C ALA A 508 15.78 4.91 0.96
N LEU A 509 15.95 3.62 1.27
CA LEU A 509 16.93 3.17 2.28
C LEU A 509 18.34 3.64 1.93
N LEU A 510 18.73 3.57 0.65
CA LEU A 510 20.02 4.04 0.15
C LEU A 510 20.17 5.56 0.34
N ALA A 511 19.13 6.34 0.06
CA ALA A 511 19.13 7.79 0.26
C ALA A 511 19.30 8.17 1.74
N VAL A 512 18.52 7.54 2.63
CA VAL A 512 18.61 7.78 4.08
C VAL A 512 19.94 7.32 4.64
N CYS A 513 20.47 6.19 4.16
CA CYS A 513 21.79 5.67 4.53
C CYS A 513 22.92 6.65 4.14
N ALA A 514 22.87 7.21 2.93
CA ALA A 514 23.83 8.21 2.47
C ALA A 514 23.76 9.49 3.30
N TRP A 515 22.54 9.99 3.56
CA TRP A 515 22.31 11.16 4.39
C TRP A 515 22.86 11.00 5.82
N LEU A 516 22.52 9.91 6.51
CA LEU A 516 23.01 9.66 7.88
C LEU A 516 24.54 9.53 7.91
N GLY A 517 25.14 8.89 6.89
CA GLY A 517 26.57 8.80 6.74
C GLY A 517 27.24 10.18 6.57
N ASN A 518 26.65 11.06 5.75
CA ASN A 518 27.12 12.44 5.55
C ASN A 518 26.96 13.28 6.84
N ALA A 519 25.87 13.04 7.60
CA ALA A 519 25.62 13.68 8.90
C ALA A 519 26.49 13.10 10.05
N GLY A 520 27.40 12.16 9.78
CA GLY A 520 28.23 11.52 10.79
C GLY A 520 27.49 10.62 11.78
N ARG A 521 26.25 10.21 11.45
CA ARG A 521 25.42 9.34 12.28
C ARG A 521 25.58 7.87 11.89
N ASN A 522 25.24 6.97 12.82
CA ASN A 522 25.28 5.53 12.55
C ASN A 522 24.20 5.16 11.50
N ASN A 523 24.64 4.59 10.38
CA ASN A 523 23.78 4.18 9.26
C ASN A 523 23.84 2.66 8.96
N LYS A 524 24.54 1.88 9.80
CA LYS A 524 24.78 0.45 9.56
C LYS A 524 23.51 -0.39 9.52
N MET A 525 22.43 0.04 10.21
CA MET A 525 21.14 -0.64 10.23
C MET A 525 20.46 -0.69 8.85
N PHE A 526 20.89 0.14 7.91
CA PHE A 526 20.34 0.17 6.54
C PHE A 526 21.03 -0.80 5.59
N TYR A 527 22.25 -1.28 5.88
CA TYR A 527 23.04 -2.06 4.90
C TYR A 527 22.38 -3.38 4.53
N ILE A 528 21.95 -4.17 5.52
CA ILE A 528 21.32 -5.47 5.26
C ILE A 528 19.97 -5.30 4.56
N PRO A 529 19.04 -4.45 5.06
CA PRO A 529 17.76 -4.22 4.36
C PRO A 529 17.94 -3.73 2.92
N MET A 530 18.80 -2.76 2.70
CA MET A 530 19.05 -2.18 1.38
C MET A 530 19.59 -3.22 0.39
N VAL A 531 20.65 -3.95 0.76
CA VAL A 531 21.26 -4.96 -0.12
C VAL A 531 20.30 -6.10 -0.41
N PHE A 532 19.62 -6.61 0.62
CA PHE A 532 18.64 -7.68 0.48
C PHE A 532 17.52 -7.27 -0.49
N MET A 533 16.93 -6.08 -0.28
CA MET A 533 15.85 -5.59 -1.14
C MET A 533 16.32 -5.35 -2.58
N LEU A 534 17.54 -4.84 -2.80
CA LEU A 534 18.11 -4.72 -4.15
C LEU A 534 18.22 -6.08 -4.83
N VAL A 535 18.77 -7.09 -4.14
CA VAL A 535 18.93 -8.43 -4.71
C VAL A 535 17.57 -9.06 -5.05
N VAL A 536 16.62 -9.04 -4.11
CA VAL A 536 15.27 -9.60 -4.32
C VAL A 536 14.58 -8.94 -5.51
N THR A 537 14.58 -7.61 -5.56
CA THR A 537 13.81 -6.85 -6.55
C THR A 537 14.43 -6.89 -7.93
N LEU A 538 15.77 -6.79 -8.04
CA LEU A 538 16.47 -6.94 -9.32
C LEU A 538 16.30 -8.35 -9.88
N THR A 539 16.39 -9.39 -9.04
CA THR A 539 16.11 -10.77 -9.47
C THR A 539 14.69 -10.90 -10.00
N SER A 540 13.70 -10.35 -9.31
CA SER A 540 12.30 -10.39 -9.75
C SER A 540 12.09 -9.66 -11.09
N LEU A 541 12.71 -8.51 -11.29
CA LEU A 541 12.60 -7.77 -12.56
C LEU A 541 13.22 -8.55 -13.73
N VAL A 542 14.38 -9.21 -13.51
CA VAL A 542 15.01 -10.07 -14.53
C VAL A 542 14.11 -11.25 -14.88
N MET A 543 13.55 -11.93 -13.87
CA MET A 543 12.61 -13.04 -14.08
C MET A 543 11.34 -12.59 -14.80
N THR A 544 10.81 -11.42 -14.45
CA THR A 544 9.64 -10.83 -15.13
C THR A 544 9.98 -10.52 -16.59
N LEU A 545 11.12 -9.89 -16.86
CA LEU A 545 11.58 -9.59 -18.21
C LEU A 545 11.71 -10.86 -19.04
N GLN A 546 12.39 -11.88 -18.51
CA GLN A 546 12.56 -13.17 -19.16
C GLN A 546 11.21 -13.83 -19.48
N ALA A 547 10.30 -13.91 -18.50
CA ALA A 547 8.98 -14.52 -18.67
C ALA A 547 8.15 -13.79 -19.76
N LYS A 548 8.18 -12.45 -19.78
CA LYS A 548 7.43 -11.66 -20.76
C LYS A 548 8.04 -11.73 -22.17
N CYS A 549 9.36 -11.71 -22.30
CA CYS A 549 10.03 -11.95 -23.58
C CYS A 549 9.74 -13.34 -24.12
N THR A 550 9.77 -14.39 -23.28
CA THR A 550 9.41 -15.75 -23.68
C THR A 550 7.94 -15.83 -24.14
N ALA A 551 7.00 -15.19 -23.42
CA ALA A 551 5.59 -15.16 -23.80
C ALA A 551 5.37 -14.47 -25.17
N LEU A 552 6.07 -13.35 -25.42
CA LEU A 552 6.03 -12.65 -26.71
C LEU A 552 6.58 -13.50 -27.86
N MET A 553 7.71 -14.19 -27.64
CA MET A 553 8.31 -15.07 -28.66
C MET A 553 7.44 -16.31 -28.94
N ALA A 554 6.76 -16.83 -27.90
CA ALA A 554 5.85 -17.97 -28.04
C ALA A 554 4.46 -17.59 -28.55
N GLY A 555 4.14 -16.29 -28.72
CA GLY A 555 2.81 -15.81 -29.12
C GLY A 555 1.71 -16.13 -28.09
N THR A 556 2.08 -16.25 -26.80
CA THR A 556 1.14 -16.59 -25.72
C THR A 556 0.69 -15.36 -24.95
N GLY A 557 -0.63 -15.25 -24.68
CA GLY A 557 -1.22 -14.14 -23.95
C GLY A 557 -1.44 -12.88 -24.78
N ASP A 558 -1.69 -11.75 -24.12
CA ASP A 558 -1.85 -10.46 -24.78
C ASP A 558 -0.48 -9.83 -25.10
N PRO A 559 -0.11 -9.65 -26.39
CA PRO A 559 1.18 -9.11 -26.80
C PRO A 559 1.42 -7.69 -26.31
N PHE A 560 0.37 -6.87 -26.24
CA PHE A 560 0.47 -5.48 -25.76
C PHE A 560 0.83 -5.44 -24.28
N ALA A 561 0.07 -6.16 -23.43
CA ALA A 561 0.33 -6.21 -22.00
C ALA A 561 1.72 -6.82 -21.69
N ALA A 562 2.11 -7.88 -22.38
CA ALA A 562 3.42 -8.50 -22.22
C ALA A 562 4.56 -7.55 -22.65
N GLY A 563 4.39 -6.84 -23.77
CA GLY A 563 5.37 -5.87 -24.27
C GLY A 563 5.56 -4.69 -23.32
N VAL A 564 4.47 -4.08 -22.85
CA VAL A 564 4.53 -2.98 -21.88
C VAL A 564 5.22 -3.42 -20.59
N GLN A 565 4.91 -4.60 -20.06
CA GLN A 565 5.54 -5.12 -18.85
C GLN A 565 7.03 -5.43 -19.05
N ALA A 566 7.43 -5.97 -20.18
CA ALA A 566 8.83 -6.22 -20.50
C ALA A 566 9.64 -4.91 -20.56
N VAL A 567 9.10 -3.90 -21.25
CA VAL A 567 9.75 -2.57 -21.35
C VAL A 567 9.86 -1.91 -19.98
N LEU A 568 8.77 -1.90 -19.18
CA LEU A 568 8.79 -1.33 -17.84
C LEU A 568 9.78 -2.05 -16.93
N ALA A 569 9.82 -3.39 -16.95
CA ALA A 569 10.78 -4.17 -16.15
C ALA A 569 12.23 -3.85 -16.53
N ALA A 570 12.53 -3.73 -17.83
CA ALA A 570 13.86 -3.38 -18.30
C ALA A 570 14.27 -1.96 -17.90
N VAL A 571 13.39 -0.98 -18.07
CA VAL A 571 13.64 0.43 -17.69
C VAL A 571 13.86 0.56 -16.19
N LEU A 572 12.97 -0.04 -15.36
CA LEU A 572 13.11 -0.02 -13.91
C LEU A 572 14.39 -0.70 -13.43
N PHE A 573 14.78 -1.81 -14.06
CA PHE A 573 16.03 -2.50 -13.75
C PHE A 573 17.25 -1.60 -14.02
N VAL A 574 17.34 -0.99 -15.20
CA VAL A 574 18.48 -0.12 -15.57
C VAL A 574 18.56 1.09 -14.65
N LEU A 575 17.43 1.77 -14.39
CA LEU A 575 17.39 2.92 -13.49
C LEU A 575 17.85 2.54 -12.08
N ALA A 576 17.41 1.41 -11.56
CA ALA A 576 17.78 0.95 -10.23
C ALA A 576 19.27 0.61 -10.11
N VAL A 577 19.84 -0.09 -11.10
CA VAL A 577 21.27 -0.42 -11.10
C VAL A 577 22.11 0.86 -11.12
N VAL A 578 21.76 1.84 -11.96
CA VAL A 578 22.48 3.11 -12.02
C VAL A 578 22.39 3.87 -10.69
N LEU A 579 21.20 3.94 -10.10
CA LEU A 579 21.00 4.60 -8.80
C LEU A 579 21.74 3.87 -7.67
N ALA A 580 21.69 2.54 -7.64
CA ALA A 580 22.39 1.74 -6.64
C ALA A 580 23.93 1.95 -6.72
N VAL A 581 24.49 1.98 -7.93
CA VAL A 581 25.93 2.24 -8.14
C VAL A 581 26.30 3.65 -7.69
N LYS A 582 25.50 4.68 -8.02
CA LYS A 582 25.73 6.06 -7.57
C LYS A 582 25.69 6.17 -6.05
N GLY A 583 24.65 5.62 -5.42
CA GLY A 583 24.52 5.64 -3.97
C GLY A 583 25.61 4.85 -3.25
N ALA A 584 26.00 3.68 -3.77
CA ALA A 584 27.12 2.91 -3.22
C ALA A 584 28.44 3.69 -3.27
N LYS A 585 28.71 4.41 -4.36
CA LYS A 585 29.88 5.30 -4.46
C LYS A 585 29.86 6.40 -3.40
N THR A 586 28.68 6.94 -3.06
CA THR A 586 28.53 7.95 -2.01
C THR A 586 28.73 7.36 -0.62
N ILE A 587 28.17 6.19 -0.34
CA ILE A 587 28.23 5.54 0.98
C ILE A 587 29.63 4.99 1.28
N PHE A 588 30.27 4.33 0.30
CA PHE A 588 31.54 3.62 0.46
C PHE A 588 32.74 4.34 -0.17
N GLY A 589 32.50 5.41 -0.93
CA GLY A 589 33.57 6.22 -1.50
C GLY A 589 34.36 6.97 -0.40
N LYS A 590 35.63 7.27 -0.65
CA LYS A 590 36.42 8.13 0.24
C LYS A 590 35.68 9.46 0.41
N LYS A 591 35.34 9.84 1.64
CA LYS A 591 34.82 11.17 1.97
C LYS A 591 35.79 12.18 1.37
N LYS A 592 35.34 13.02 0.42
CA LYS A 592 36.02 14.28 0.14
C LYS A 592 36.01 15.02 1.48
N ALA A 593 37.23 15.31 1.99
CA ALA A 593 37.39 16.14 3.18
C ALA A 593 36.52 17.38 2.95
N ALA A 594 35.56 17.62 3.86
CA ALA A 594 34.88 18.89 3.90
C ALA A 594 35.97 19.95 4.07
N ALA A 595 36.21 20.70 3.03
CA ALA A 595 36.93 21.97 3.15
C ALA A 595 36.04 22.86 4.03
N GLU A 596 36.64 23.34 5.10
CA GLU A 596 36.14 24.20 6.15
C GLU A 596 35.21 25.33 5.68
#